data_da0acb18779c46a6a1ca5b28d4b67013
#
_entry.id   da0acb18779c46a6a1ca5b28d4b67013
#
_cell.length_a   1.000
_cell.length_b   1.000
_cell.length_c   1.000
_cell.angle_alpha   90.00
_cell.angle_beta   90.00
_cell.angle_gamma   90.00
#
_symmetry.space_group_name_H-M   'P 1'
#
loop_
_entity.id
_entity.type
_entity.pdbx_description
1 polymer ?
#
loop_
_entity_poly.entity_id
_entity_poly.type
_entity_poly.pdbx_seq_one_letter_code
_entity_poly.pdbx_strand_id
1 'polypeptide(L)'
;MIGTLDQRYREVTIVGAGIAGMLAAYTLDRRGYRVTLLEKSGRAGGLIQTTRTDCGIAESAAHSLIATSTVRALCNDLGVELLDPRKESSAKYILRNGTLRRFPLSLREAIGGLRRAAFQRSESGRAQNLDAWGRKHLGDAAADYLLTPFVRGIYGVQPAELGVATAFPFLQLPEGETLFGTMLRRRFKRSAAKEKKHRAAPRFGMGDLVSKLEQRLDERLGNRFRRNEKVDVLPDAGNVMLATPAPAAAGLLQTLVPQLAEQLRTIRYTPIVSVTTFVERSAFTHPVNGVGVLMPSREETKSLGMLFNSSSFGDRVRDENRLASFTVMLGGTAHSEWLNASDAEIRQAIKFELFAFLGIREPHCTVIHRWPKALPQYSVDLPTVWQKARDSWCIIPGRLLSGNYTGQISLRGMIEDAVALN
;
A
#
# COMPACT_ATOMS: atom_id res chain seq x y z
N MET A 1 1.38 -10.57 9.56
CA MET A 1 2.20 -11.80 9.58
C MET A 1 1.38 -12.98 10.09
N ILE A 2 1.70 -14.21 9.65
CA ILE A 2 1.05 -15.44 10.09
C ILE A 2 2.12 -16.39 10.60
N GLY A 3 1.88 -17.07 11.75
CA GLY A 3 2.80 -17.98 12.41
C GLY A 3 3.56 -17.33 13.58
N THR A 4 4.27 -18.16 14.35
CA THR A 4 5.05 -17.78 15.52
C THR A 4 6.46 -18.37 15.45
N LEU A 5 7.41 -17.75 16.11
CA LEU A 5 8.77 -18.29 16.25
C LEU A 5 8.78 -19.51 17.17
N ASP A 6 9.64 -20.46 16.86
CA ASP A 6 10.00 -21.52 17.80
C ASP A 6 11.15 -21.04 18.69
N GLN A 7 10.87 -20.82 19.95
CA GLN A 7 11.80 -20.28 20.92
C GLN A 7 12.99 -21.21 21.25
N ARG A 8 12.89 -22.50 20.86
CA ARG A 8 13.99 -23.48 21.00
C ARG A 8 15.16 -23.18 20.07
N TYR A 9 14.88 -22.48 18.95
CA TYR A 9 15.87 -22.13 17.94
C TYR A 9 16.18 -20.63 17.97
N ARG A 10 17.45 -20.29 17.98
CA ARG A 10 17.91 -18.91 17.81
C ARG A 10 18.33 -18.58 16.39
N GLU A 11 18.19 -19.53 15.48
CA GLU A 11 18.46 -19.36 14.06
C GLU A 11 17.16 -19.10 13.29
N VAL A 12 17.22 -18.13 12.38
CA VAL A 12 16.08 -17.76 11.51
C VAL A 12 16.57 -17.58 10.09
N THR A 13 15.99 -18.34 9.17
CA THR A 13 16.18 -18.13 7.73
C THR A 13 14.99 -17.36 7.19
N ILE A 14 15.23 -16.19 6.59
CA ILE A 14 14.22 -15.33 5.97
C ILE A 14 14.43 -15.37 4.46
N VAL A 15 13.41 -15.78 3.72
CA VAL A 15 13.43 -15.86 2.26
C VAL A 15 12.67 -14.67 1.67
N GLY A 16 13.39 -13.81 0.96
CA GLY A 16 12.90 -12.57 0.36
C GLY A 16 13.32 -11.32 1.14
N ALA A 17 14.17 -10.49 0.52
CA ALA A 17 14.60 -9.20 1.05
C ALA A 17 13.74 -8.02 0.52
N GLY A 18 12.45 -8.23 0.35
CA GLY A 18 11.48 -7.13 0.29
C GLY A 18 11.41 -6.42 1.64
N ILE A 19 10.72 -5.28 1.70
CA ILE A 19 10.67 -4.47 2.95
C ILE A 19 10.21 -5.29 4.17
N ALA A 20 9.26 -6.22 4.02
CA ALA A 20 8.78 -7.07 5.12
C ALA A 20 9.88 -7.99 5.66
N GLY A 21 10.64 -8.64 4.77
CA GLY A 21 11.76 -9.52 5.16
C GLY A 21 12.91 -8.75 5.79
N MET A 22 13.26 -7.59 5.24
CA MET A 22 14.30 -6.73 5.80
C MET A 22 13.96 -6.22 7.21
N LEU A 23 12.71 -5.78 7.42
CA LEU A 23 12.22 -5.34 8.74
C LEU A 23 12.24 -6.48 9.75
N ALA A 24 11.81 -7.68 9.35
CA ALA A 24 11.87 -8.86 10.20
C ALA A 24 13.32 -9.24 10.54
N ALA A 25 14.20 -9.25 9.54
CA ALA A 25 15.62 -9.53 9.73
C ALA A 25 16.27 -8.55 10.73
N TYR A 26 16.02 -7.25 10.54
CA TYR A 26 16.52 -6.21 11.42
C TYR A 26 16.03 -6.35 12.88
N THR A 27 14.74 -6.61 13.04
CA THR A 27 14.13 -6.75 14.36
C THR A 27 14.65 -8.00 15.08
N LEU A 28 14.72 -9.13 14.39
CA LEU A 28 15.13 -10.41 14.97
C LEU A 28 16.62 -10.42 15.31
N ASP A 29 17.47 -9.86 14.45
CA ASP A 29 18.90 -9.75 14.75
C ASP A 29 19.16 -8.87 16.00
N ARG A 30 18.44 -7.76 16.17
CA ARG A 30 18.51 -6.93 17.38
C ARG A 30 18.04 -7.65 18.65
N ARG A 31 17.22 -8.69 18.51
CA ARG A 31 16.77 -9.55 19.62
C ARG A 31 17.67 -10.75 19.87
N GLY A 32 18.82 -10.81 19.21
CA GLY A 32 19.83 -11.85 19.39
C GLY A 32 19.57 -13.14 18.64
N TYR A 33 18.68 -13.12 17.62
CA TYR A 33 18.56 -14.22 16.69
C TYR A 33 19.69 -14.19 15.66
N ARG A 34 20.20 -15.36 15.29
CA ARG A 34 21.14 -15.53 14.17
C ARG A 34 20.34 -15.57 12.86
N VAL A 35 20.20 -14.43 12.23
CA VAL A 35 19.40 -14.27 11.01
C VAL A 35 20.23 -14.56 9.77
N THR A 36 19.66 -15.34 8.83
CA THR A 36 20.11 -15.47 7.45
C THR A 36 19.02 -14.88 6.56
N LEU A 37 19.35 -13.87 5.75
CA LEU A 37 18.41 -13.23 4.81
C LEU A 37 18.82 -13.54 3.37
N LEU A 38 17.90 -14.12 2.60
CA LEU A 38 18.13 -14.60 1.24
C LEU A 38 17.27 -13.85 0.23
N GLU A 39 17.87 -13.33 -0.83
CA GLU A 39 17.18 -12.58 -1.89
C GLU A 39 17.62 -13.09 -3.26
N LYS A 40 16.64 -13.45 -4.11
CA LYS A 40 16.90 -14.00 -5.44
C LYS A 40 17.51 -13.01 -6.44
N SER A 41 17.23 -11.70 -6.23
CA SER A 41 17.74 -10.64 -7.10
C SER A 41 18.97 -9.97 -6.50
N GLY A 42 19.69 -9.21 -7.31
CA GLY A 42 20.83 -8.41 -6.86
C GLY A 42 20.44 -7.17 -6.01
N ARG A 43 19.10 -6.90 -5.83
CA ARG A 43 18.61 -5.72 -5.15
C ARG A 43 17.60 -6.07 -4.06
N ALA A 44 17.76 -5.50 -2.88
CA ALA A 44 16.79 -5.57 -1.80
C ALA A 44 15.70 -4.47 -1.92
N GLY A 45 14.71 -4.49 -1.02
CA GLY A 45 13.64 -3.50 -0.92
C GLY A 45 12.36 -3.83 -1.68
N GLY A 46 12.37 -4.82 -2.58
CA GLY A 46 11.18 -5.27 -3.31
C GLY A 46 10.60 -4.17 -4.20
N LEU A 47 9.33 -3.77 -3.96
CA LEU A 47 8.65 -2.74 -4.75
C LEU A 47 9.11 -1.31 -4.42
N ILE A 48 9.77 -1.07 -3.29
CA ILE A 48 10.16 0.27 -2.86
C ILE A 48 11.49 0.66 -3.52
N GLN A 49 11.43 1.72 -4.32
CA GLN A 49 12.59 2.30 -4.98
C GLN A 49 12.34 3.78 -5.24
N THR A 50 13.35 4.60 -5.07
CA THR A 50 13.36 6.01 -5.45
C THR A 50 14.33 6.23 -6.58
N THR A 51 13.83 6.68 -7.73
CA THR A 51 14.65 7.07 -8.88
C THR A 51 15.01 8.55 -8.74
N ARG A 52 16.30 8.88 -8.78
CA ARG A 52 16.80 10.26 -8.76
C ARG A 52 16.99 10.75 -10.19
N THR A 53 16.53 11.97 -10.46
CA THR A 53 16.68 12.64 -11.75
C THR A 53 17.21 14.06 -11.55
N ASP A 54 17.54 14.76 -12.64
CA ASP A 54 17.90 16.18 -12.59
C ASP A 54 16.72 17.09 -12.22
N CYS A 55 15.48 16.58 -12.32
CA CYS A 55 14.28 17.32 -11.93
C CYS A 55 13.89 17.10 -10.46
N GLY A 56 14.26 15.98 -9.86
CA GLY A 56 13.87 15.59 -8.51
C GLY A 56 13.83 14.08 -8.32
N ILE A 57 12.97 13.62 -7.40
CA ILE A 57 12.82 12.20 -7.06
C ILE A 57 11.49 11.63 -7.53
N ALA A 58 11.53 10.40 -8.03
CA ALA A 58 10.36 9.63 -8.46
C ALA A 58 10.25 8.32 -7.67
N GLU A 59 9.14 8.16 -6.95
CA GLU A 59 8.86 6.94 -6.19
C GLU A 59 8.24 5.86 -7.09
N SER A 60 8.70 4.63 -6.93
CA SER A 60 8.19 3.52 -7.75
C SER A 60 6.89 2.92 -7.21
N ALA A 61 6.64 3.02 -5.90
CA ALA A 61 5.48 2.42 -5.22
C ALA A 61 4.93 3.34 -4.12
N ALA A 62 5.38 3.18 -2.87
CA ALA A 62 4.93 4.03 -1.76
C ALA A 62 5.52 5.44 -1.86
N HIS A 63 4.69 6.48 -1.65
CA HIS A 63 5.09 7.89 -1.68
C HIS A 63 5.20 8.53 -0.30
N SER A 64 4.58 7.91 0.69
CA SER A 64 4.56 8.34 2.08
C SER A 64 4.11 7.18 2.97
N LEU A 65 4.28 7.34 4.27
CA LEU A 65 3.82 6.40 5.29
C LEU A 65 3.03 7.14 6.38
N ILE A 66 2.34 6.37 7.22
CA ILE A 66 1.73 6.92 8.44
C ILE A 66 2.77 6.81 9.56
N ALA A 67 3.24 7.94 10.05
CA ALA A 67 4.22 8.03 11.12
C ALA A 67 3.54 7.81 12.48
N THR A 68 3.63 6.59 12.99
CA THR A 68 3.36 6.24 14.39
C THR A 68 4.65 6.37 15.21
N SER A 69 4.57 6.30 16.54
CA SER A 69 5.75 6.26 17.42
C SER A 69 6.72 5.15 17.01
N THR A 70 6.21 3.95 16.71
CA THR A 70 6.99 2.81 16.23
C THR A 70 7.72 3.12 14.92
N VAL A 71 7.01 3.74 13.95
CA VAL A 71 7.62 4.12 12.66
C VAL A 71 8.69 5.19 12.86
N ARG A 72 8.43 6.20 13.69
CA ARG A 72 9.42 7.25 14.00
C ARG A 72 10.64 6.69 14.72
N ALA A 73 10.44 5.79 15.68
CA ALA A 73 11.53 5.14 16.39
C ALA A 73 12.44 4.36 15.43
N LEU A 74 11.87 3.59 14.52
CA LEU A 74 12.63 2.88 13.48
C LEU A 74 13.41 3.85 12.57
N CYS A 75 12.73 4.89 12.07
CA CYS A 75 13.38 5.87 11.19
C CYS A 75 14.54 6.60 11.91
N ASN A 76 14.34 6.99 13.17
CA ASN A 76 15.40 7.61 13.97
C ASN A 76 16.59 6.67 14.19
N ASP A 77 16.33 5.41 14.51
CA ASP A 77 17.35 4.37 14.72
C ASP A 77 18.18 4.10 13.44
N LEU A 78 17.54 4.19 12.28
CA LEU A 78 18.19 4.06 10.99
C LEU A 78 18.78 5.38 10.47
N GLY A 79 18.56 6.49 11.15
CA GLY A 79 18.97 7.83 10.67
C GLY A 79 18.22 8.31 9.43
N VAL A 80 16.95 7.90 9.27
CA VAL A 80 16.06 8.35 8.19
C VAL A 80 15.32 9.61 8.64
N GLU A 81 15.59 10.73 8.00
CA GLU A 81 14.89 11.98 8.26
C GLU A 81 13.48 11.96 7.65
N LEU A 82 12.46 12.19 8.48
CA LEU A 82 11.06 12.26 8.06
C LEU A 82 10.60 13.70 7.93
N LEU A 83 10.05 14.03 6.77
CA LEU A 83 9.36 15.30 6.51
C LEU A 83 7.88 15.16 6.88
N ASP A 84 7.36 16.16 7.56
CA ASP A 84 5.93 16.31 7.77
C ASP A 84 5.26 16.94 6.52
N PRO A 85 3.96 16.70 6.30
CA PRO A 85 3.24 17.29 5.18
C PRO A 85 3.23 18.82 5.29
N ARG A 86 3.31 19.50 4.14
CA ARG A 86 3.13 20.94 4.07
C ARG A 86 1.73 21.34 4.53
N LYS A 87 1.60 22.49 5.15
CA LYS A 87 0.29 22.99 5.66
C LYS A 87 -0.73 23.12 4.53
N GLU A 88 -0.29 23.51 3.36
CA GLU A 88 -1.08 23.69 2.14
C GLU A 88 -1.60 22.35 1.58
N SER A 89 -1.03 21.22 1.99
CA SER A 89 -1.37 19.88 1.50
C SER A 89 -2.57 19.22 2.18
N SER A 90 -3.43 19.98 2.85
CA SER A 90 -4.60 19.40 3.55
C SER A 90 -5.74 19.01 2.61
N ALA A 91 -5.86 19.65 1.45
CA ALA A 91 -6.94 19.41 0.49
C ALA A 91 -6.77 18.06 -0.21
N LYS A 92 -7.89 17.33 -0.30
CA LYS A 92 -8.03 16.12 -1.11
C LYS A 92 -9.15 16.35 -2.11
N TYR A 93 -8.94 15.94 -3.33
CA TYR A 93 -9.91 16.16 -4.39
C TYR A 93 -10.44 14.84 -4.93
N ILE A 94 -11.67 14.88 -5.40
CA ILE A 94 -12.32 13.83 -6.17
C ILE A 94 -12.84 14.47 -7.44
N LEU A 95 -12.59 13.84 -8.58
CA LEU A 95 -13.11 14.30 -9.85
C LEU A 95 -14.62 14.04 -9.92
N ARG A 96 -15.40 15.03 -10.35
CA ARG A 96 -16.83 14.87 -10.65
C ARG A 96 -17.26 15.83 -11.73
N ASN A 97 -17.80 15.32 -12.82
CA ASN A 97 -18.21 16.08 -14.01
C ASN A 97 -17.05 16.96 -14.52
N GLY A 98 -15.88 16.39 -14.69
CA GLY A 98 -14.66 17.06 -15.16
C GLY A 98 -14.08 18.11 -14.20
N THR A 99 -14.61 18.26 -12.98
CA THR A 99 -14.19 19.29 -12.02
C THR A 99 -13.64 18.67 -10.73
N LEU A 100 -12.53 19.22 -10.23
CA LEU A 100 -11.92 18.80 -8.94
C LEU A 100 -12.75 19.35 -7.76
N ARG A 101 -13.30 18.45 -6.95
CA ARG A 101 -14.16 18.81 -5.81
C ARG A 101 -13.58 18.27 -4.50
N ARG A 102 -13.58 19.08 -3.44
CA ARG A 102 -13.21 18.62 -2.08
C ARG A 102 -14.29 17.70 -1.49
N PHE A 103 -15.54 17.96 -1.83
CA PHE A 103 -16.70 17.13 -1.48
C PHE A 103 -17.54 16.92 -2.74
N PRO A 104 -17.61 15.68 -3.27
CA PRO A 104 -18.22 15.43 -4.57
C PRO A 104 -19.72 15.19 -4.53
N LEU A 105 -20.35 15.07 -3.35
CA LEU A 105 -21.79 14.78 -3.24
C LEU A 105 -22.63 16.07 -3.21
N SER A 106 -23.80 16.04 -3.85
CA SER A 106 -24.82 17.03 -3.66
C SER A 106 -25.45 16.91 -2.26
N LEU A 107 -26.16 17.94 -1.83
CA LEU A 107 -26.83 17.93 -0.53
C LEU A 107 -27.85 16.79 -0.38
N ARG A 108 -28.62 16.52 -1.45
CA ARG A 108 -29.60 15.41 -1.47
C ARG A 108 -28.91 14.04 -1.34
N GLU A 109 -27.82 13.82 -2.05
CA GLU A 109 -27.02 12.59 -1.97
C GLU A 109 -26.38 12.41 -0.59
N ALA A 110 -25.87 13.49 -0.02
CA ALA A 110 -25.28 13.48 1.33
C ALA A 110 -26.34 13.14 2.39
N ILE A 111 -27.52 13.77 2.36
CA ILE A 111 -28.64 13.46 3.26
C ILE A 111 -29.09 12.00 3.06
N GLY A 112 -29.24 11.53 1.82
CA GLY A 112 -29.57 10.15 1.53
C GLY A 112 -28.57 9.15 2.12
N GLY A 113 -27.29 9.41 1.97
CA GLY A 113 -26.21 8.61 2.56
C GLY A 113 -26.25 8.60 4.10
N LEU A 114 -26.44 9.76 4.74
CA LEU A 114 -26.59 9.86 6.19
C LEU A 114 -27.80 9.09 6.71
N ARG A 115 -28.94 9.15 6.03
CA ARG A 115 -30.12 8.36 6.40
C ARG A 115 -29.82 6.86 6.32
N ARG A 116 -29.18 6.38 5.25
CA ARG A 116 -28.78 4.97 5.15
C ARG A 116 -27.82 4.59 6.30
N ALA A 117 -26.79 5.39 6.55
CA ALA A 117 -25.84 5.13 7.64
C ALA A 117 -26.52 5.09 9.03
N ALA A 118 -27.59 5.87 9.23
CA ALA A 118 -28.32 5.93 10.49
C ALA A 118 -29.34 4.80 10.67
N PHE A 119 -29.99 4.34 9.60
CA PHE A 119 -31.14 3.45 9.71
C PHE A 119 -30.92 2.07 9.08
N GLN A 120 -29.98 1.92 8.13
CA GLN A 120 -29.73 0.63 7.50
C GLN A 120 -28.94 -0.28 8.46
N ARG A 121 -29.58 -1.39 8.85
CA ARG A 121 -28.98 -2.39 9.74
C ARG A 121 -28.12 -3.38 8.97
N SER A 122 -27.09 -3.88 9.62
CA SER A 122 -26.25 -4.99 9.11
C SER A 122 -26.98 -6.32 9.27
N GLU A 123 -26.74 -7.22 8.33
CA GLU A 123 -27.19 -8.62 8.37
C GLU A 123 -26.02 -9.52 8.75
N SER A 124 -26.31 -10.62 9.46
CA SER A 124 -25.28 -11.61 9.81
C SER A 124 -24.91 -12.53 8.66
N GLY A 125 -23.72 -13.11 8.76
CA GLY A 125 -23.37 -14.40 8.17
C GLY A 125 -22.90 -14.41 6.72
N ARG A 126 -22.92 -13.30 5.96
CA ARG A 126 -22.36 -13.29 4.60
C ARG A 126 -21.07 -12.50 4.51
N ALA A 127 -20.02 -13.16 4.01
CA ALA A 127 -18.82 -12.45 3.54
C ALA A 127 -19.25 -11.43 2.47
N GLN A 128 -19.17 -10.15 2.80
CA GLN A 128 -19.72 -9.07 1.98
C GLN A 128 -18.58 -8.38 1.22
N ASN A 129 -18.77 -8.22 -0.11
CA ASN A 129 -17.86 -7.36 -0.86
C ASN A 129 -18.15 -5.88 -0.54
N LEU A 130 -17.15 -5.05 -0.80
CA LEU A 130 -17.17 -3.65 -0.37
C LEU A 130 -18.14 -2.79 -1.20
N ASP A 131 -18.43 -3.14 -2.46
CA ASP A 131 -19.42 -2.43 -3.27
C ASP A 131 -20.84 -2.61 -2.72
N ALA A 132 -21.24 -3.86 -2.49
CA ALA A 132 -22.55 -4.17 -1.90
C ALA A 132 -22.71 -3.51 -0.51
N TRP A 133 -21.65 -3.56 0.31
CA TRP A 133 -21.62 -2.88 1.60
C TRP A 133 -21.79 -1.36 1.45
N GLY A 134 -21.06 -0.73 0.54
CA GLY A 134 -21.10 0.70 0.29
C GLY A 134 -22.48 1.18 -0.17
N ARG A 135 -23.07 0.51 -1.16
CA ARG A 135 -24.39 0.83 -1.66
C ARG A 135 -25.48 0.66 -0.60
N LYS A 136 -25.39 -0.41 0.21
CA LYS A 136 -26.31 -0.66 1.33
C LYS A 136 -26.24 0.43 2.39
N HIS A 137 -25.05 0.76 2.90
CA HIS A 137 -24.88 1.60 4.09
C HIS A 137 -24.62 3.08 3.79
N LEU A 138 -24.13 3.43 2.59
CA LEU A 138 -23.78 4.81 2.22
C LEU A 138 -24.67 5.35 1.06
N GLY A 139 -25.28 4.45 0.28
CA GLY A 139 -26.02 4.78 -0.94
C GLY A 139 -25.13 4.88 -2.18
N ASP A 140 -25.77 4.85 -3.36
CA ASP A 140 -25.08 4.72 -4.65
C ASP A 140 -24.12 5.87 -4.94
N ALA A 141 -24.54 7.11 -4.72
CA ALA A 141 -23.69 8.28 -4.98
C ALA A 141 -22.42 8.27 -4.08
N ALA A 142 -22.54 7.93 -2.80
CA ALA A 142 -21.40 7.85 -1.90
C ALA A 142 -20.52 6.62 -2.22
N ALA A 143 -21.11 5.51 -2.64
CA ALA A 143 -20.36 4.35 -3.12
C ALA A 143 -19.54 4.72 -4.38
N ASP A 144 -20.15 5.38 -5.35
CA ASP A 144 -19.50 5.73 -6.63
C ASP A 144 -18.45 6.84 -6.50
N TYR A 145 -18.73 7.90 -5.71
CA TYR A 145 -17.89 9.09 -5.66
C TYR A 145 -17.00 9.23 -4.40
N LEU A 146 -17.19 8.41 -3.36
CA LEU A 146 -16.31 8.39 -2.20
C LEU A 146 -15.60 7.04 -2.05
N LEU A 147 -16.38 5.94 -2.01
CA LEU A 147 -15.81 4.63 -1.74
C LEU A 147 -14.99 4.10 -2.91
N THR A 148 -15.57 4.09 -4.12
CA THR A 148 -14.92 3.58 -5.33
C THR A 148 -13.58 4.28 -5.63
N PRO A 149 -13.49 5.62 -5.70
CA PRO A 149 -12.22 6.27 -5.98
C PRO A 149 -11.19 6.05 -4.88
N PHE A 150 -11.62 5.96 -3.61
CA PHE A 150 -10.74 5.64 -2.49
C PHE A 150 -10.15 4.23 -2.62
N VAL A 151 -10.96 3.25 -2.94
CA VAL A 151 -10.54 1.86 -3.14
C VAL A 151 -9.62 1.73 -4.34
N ARG A 152 -9.99 2.33 -5.47
CA ARG A 152 -9.16 2.33 -6.68
C ARG A 152 -7.81 2.98 -6.45
N GLY A 153 -7.77 4.10 -5.72
CA GLY A 153 -6.53 4.81 -5.42
C GLY A 153 -5.59 4.07 -4.47
N ILE A 154 -6.09 3.14 -3.64
CA ILE A 154 -5.28 2.38 -2.65
C ILE A 154 -4.95 0.98 -3.17
N TYR A 155 -5.94 0.28 -3.73
CA TYR A 155 -5.80 -1.14 -4.10
C TYR A 155 -5.71 -1.37 -5.61
N GLY A 156 -6.06 -0.38 -6.43
CA GLY A 156 -6.09 -0.50 -7.88
C GLY A 156 -7.20 -1.43 -8.41
N VAL A 157 -8.22 -1.73 -7.61
CA VAL A 157 -9.31 -2.65 -7.93
C VAL A 157 -10.67 -2.00 -7.78
N GLN A 158 -11.72 -2.64 -8.29
CA GLN A 158 -13.09 -2.22 -8.01
C GLN A 158 -13.53 -2.68 -6.61
N PRO A 159 -14.43 -1.95 -5.91
CA PRO A 159 -14.92 -2.33 -4.58
C PRO A 159 -15.56 -3.73 -4.54
N ALA A 160 -16.15 -4.19 -5.63
CA ALA A 160 -16.73 -5.53 -5.75
C ALA A 160 -15.69 -6.66 -5.63
N GLU A 161 -14.41 -6.39 -5.89
CA GLU A 161 -13.31 -7.35 -5.82
C GLU A 161 -12.71 -7.47 -4.40
N LEU A 162 -13.10 -6.60 -3.47
CA LEU A 162 -12.58 -6.57 -2.09
C LEU A 162 -13.61 -7.07 -1.08
N GLY A 163 -13.13 -7.79 -0.08
CA GLY A 163 -13.92 -8.13 1.11
C GLY A 163 -13.87 -7.01 2.16
N VAL A 164 -15.01 -6.71 2.77
CA VAL A 164 -15.08 -5.72 3.87
C VAL A 164 -14.17 -6.13 5.02
N ALA A 165 -14.26 -7.40 5.43
CA ALA A 165 -13.49 -7.94 6.54
C ALA A 165 -11.98 -7.96 6.30
N THR A 166 -11.59 -8.17 5.05
CA THR A 166 -10.18 -8.30 4.65
C THR A 166 -9.50 -6.96 4.41
N ALA A 167 -10.13 -6.09 3.62
CA ALA A 167 -9.55 -4.82 3.23
C ALA A 167 -9.79 -3.70 4.25
N PHE A 168 -10.97 -3.68 4.89
CA PHE A 168 -11.38 -2.64 5.84
C PHE A 168 -12.08 -3.22 7.06
N PRO A 169 -11.38 -4.00 7.94
CA PRO A 169 -11.99 -4.64 9.10
C PRO A 169 -12.76 -3.68 10.02
N PHE A 170 -12.36 -2.40 10.04
CA PHE A 170 -13.04 -1.36 10.82
C PHE A 170 -14.42 -0.98 10.28
N LEU A 171 -14.79 -1.37 9.05
CA LEU A 171 -16.12 -1.21 8.47
C LEU A 171 -17.04 -2.37 8.78
N GLN A 172 -16.54 -3.48 9.33
CA GLN A 172 -17.41 -4.56 9.80
C GLN A 172 -18.33 -4.04 10.89
N LEU A 173 -19.63 -4.28 10.68
CA LEU A 173 -20.68 -3.90 11.62
C LEU A 173 -21.16 -5.17 12.35
N PRO A 174 -21.39 -5.10 13.68
CA PRO A 174 -22.11 -6.14 14.40
C PRO A 174 -23.52 -6.35 13.82
N GLU A 175 -24.05 -7.55 13.96
CA GLU A 175 -25.40 -7.87 13.49
C GLU A 175 -26.45 -6.93 14.10
N GLY A 176 -27.40 -6.51 13.28
CA GLY A 176 -28.48 -5.62 13.67
C GLY A 176 -28.06 -4.17 13.94
N GLU A 177 -26.76 -3.85 13.90
CA GLU A 177 -26.28 -2.49 14.12
C GLU A 177 -26.28 -1.65 12.85
N THR A 178 -26.35 -0.33 13.04
CA THR A 178 -26.19 0.64 11.96
C THR A 178 -24.76 1.17 11.92
N LEU A 179 -24.34 1.69 10.77
CA LEU A 179 -23.02 2.31 10.61
C LEU A 179 -22.84 3.48 11.58
N PHE A 180 -23.83 4.36 11.65
CA PHE A 180 -23.80 5.53 12.54
C PHE A 180 -23.71 5.12 14.02
N GLY A 181 -24.56 4.18 14.47
CA GLY A 181 -24.55 3.67 15.85
C GLY A 181 -23.21 3.03 16.24
N THR A 182 -22.64 2.20 15.34
CA THR A 182 -21.34 1.58 15.56
C THR A 182 -20.21 2.61 15.64
N MET A 183 -20.19 3.60 14.75
CA MET A 183 -19.17 4.68 14.77
C MET A 183 -19.28 5.52 16.05
N LEU A 184 -20.50 5.87 16.48
CA LEU A 184 -20.74 6.63 17.70
C LEU A 184 -20.24 5.87 18.93
N ARG A 185 -20.59 4.57 19.04
CA ARG A 185 -20.14 3.70 20.14
C ARG A 185 -18.61 3.58 20.18
N ARG A 186 -17.97 3.40 19.01
CA ARG A 186 -16.51 3.35 18.92
C ARG A 186 -15.86 4.67 19.32
N ARG A 187 -16.50 5.81 19.04
CA ARG A 187 -16.02 7.13 19.46
C ARG A 187 -16.02 7.28 20.98
N PHE A 188 -17.08 6.82 21.65
CA PHE A 188 -17.18 6.86 23.11
C PHE A 188 -16.25 5.87 23.83
N LYS A 189 -15.99 4.69 23.23
CA LYS A 189 -15.06 3.72 23.79
C LYS A 189 -13.58 4.08 23.60
N ARG A 190 -13.28 5.11 22.81
CA ARG A 190 -11.91 5.53 22.54
C ARG A 190 -11.37 6.33 23.73
N SER A 191 -10.47 5.70 24.52
CA SER A 191 -9.68 6.36 25.58
C SER A 191 -8.92 7.59 25.04
N ALA A 192 -8.70 8.58 25.92
CA ALA A 192 -8.16 9.91 25.62
C ALA A 192 -6.70 9.92 25.06
N ALA A 193 -5.97 8.83 25.17
CA ALA A 193 -4.57 8.73 24.70
C ALA A 193 -4.49 8.23 23.26
N LYS A 194 -4.94 9.01 22.27
CA LYS A 194 -4.70 8.71 20.87
C LYS A 194 -3.41 9.31 20.38
N GLU A 195 -2.52 8.42 19.96
CA GLU A 195 -1.36 8.82 19.15
C GLU A 195 -1.81 9.62 17.92
N LYS A 196 -1.23 10.79 17.70
CA LYS A 196 -1.48 11.60 16.50
C LYS A 196 -0.84 10.89 15.30
N LYS A 197 -1.66 10.19 14.53
CA LYS A 197 -1.25 9.55 13.28
C LYS A 197 -1.31 10.56 12.15
N HIS A 198 -0.18 10.91 11.57
CA HIS A 198 -0.12 11.79 10.41
C HIS A 198 0.79 11.20 9.34
N ARG A 199 0.61 11.64 8.11
CA ARG A 199 1.48 11.24 7.02
C ARG A 199 2.87 11.83 7.23
N ALA A 200 3.89 11.10 6.80
CA ALA A 200 5.24 11.58 6.69
C ALA A 200 5.92 10.92 5.48
N ALA A 201 7.00 11.48 5.02
CA ALA A 201 7.81 10.90 3.97
C ALA A 201 9.30 11.08 4.26
N PRO A 202 10.16 10.09 3.99
CA PRO A 202 11.59 10.28 4.08
C PRO A 202 12.04 11.41 3.15
N ARG A 203 12.94 12.28 3.66
CA ARG A 203 13.44 13.46 2.93
C ARG A 203 13.97 13.09 1.55
N PHE A 204 14.79 12.05 1.49
CA PHE A 204 15.45 11.61 0.26
C PHE A 204 14.68 10.52 -0.51
N GLY A 205 13.39 10.35 -0.23
CA GLY A 205 12.50 9.38 -0.84
C GLY A 205 12.36 8.08 -0.04
N MET A 206 11.36 7.27 -0.39
CA MET A 206 11.08 6.01 0.30
C MET A 206 12.23 5.00 0.15
N GLY A 207 12.99 5.08 -0.94
CA GLY A 207 14.20 4.29 -1.14
C GLY A 207 15.31 4.57 -0.12
N ASP A 208 15.33 5.75 0.52
CA ASP A 208 16.29 6.06 1.57
C ASP A 208 16.10 5.17 2.81
N LEU A 209 14.86 4.91 3.19
CA LEU A 209 14.54 3.94 4.26
C LEU A 209 15.07 2.54 3.90
N VAL A 210 14.87 2.11 2.65
CA VAL A 210 15.35 0.80 2.18
C VAL A 210 16.87 0.76 2.20
N SER A 211 17.54 1.76 1.66
CA SER A 211 19.01 1.81 1.56
C SER A 211 19.68 1.81 2.94
N LYS A 212 19.15 2.60 3.89
CA LYS A 212 19.66 2.64 5.26
C LYS A 212 19.43 1.33 6.03
N LEU A 213 18.26 0.71 5.82
CA LEU A 213 17.97 -0.60 6.39
C LEU A 213 18.87 -1.68 5.76
N GLU A 214 19.09 -1.63 4.45
CA GLU A 214 20.00 -2.53 3.72
C GLU A 214 21.44 -2.39 4.24
N GLN A 215 21.96 -1.16 4.34
CA GLN A 215 23.29 -0.89 4.90
C GLN A 215 23.43 -1.47 6.31
N ARG A 216 22.43 -1.23 7.17
CA ARG A 216 22.45 -1.74 8.53
C ARG A 216 22.44 -3.27 8.59
N LEU A 217 21.70 -3.92 7.69
CA LEU A 217 21.68 -5.37 7.58
C LEU A 217 23.01 -5.93 7.03
N ASP A 218 23.65 -5.27 6.09
CA ASP A 218 24.99 -5.65 5.61
C ASP A 218 26.03 -5.58 6.72
N GLU A 219 26.02 -4.50 7.52
CA GLU A 219 26.93 -4.33 8.67
C GLU A 219 26.74 -5.43 9.73
N ARG A 220 25.50 -5.84 10.01
CA ARG A 220 25.16 -6.76 11.11
C ARG A 220 25.15 -8.23 10.71
N LEU A 221 24.69 -8.54 9.50
CA LEU A 221 24.56 -9.92 9.04
C LEU A 221 25.79 -10.39 8.27
N GLY A 222 26.51 -9.48 7.60
CA GLY A 222 27.65 -9.81 6.74
C GLY A 222 27.28 -10.84 5.69
N ASN A 223 28.02 -11.94 5.62
CA ASN A 223 27.81 -13.03 4.65
C ASN A 223 26.49 -13.81 4.83
N ARG A 224 25.72 -13.52 5.87
CA ARG A 224 24.38 -14.08 6.08
C ARG A 224 23.29 -13.28 5.37
N PHE A 225 23.58 -12.10 4.84
CA PHE A 225 22.71 -11.39 3.91
C PHE A 225 23.18 -11.68 2.46
N ARG A 226 22.45 -12.54 1.77
CA ARG A 226 22.86 -13.05 0.47
C ARG A 226 21.86 -12.62 -0.61
N ARG A 227 22.35 -11.85 -1.56
CA ARG A 227 21.66 -11.45 -2.79
C ARG A 227 22.05 -12.39 -3.93
N ASN A 228 21.27 -12.40 -5.02
CA ASN A 228 21.43 -13.32 -6.15
C ASN A 228 21.36 -14.79 -5.72
N GLU A 229 20.69 -15.08 -4.62
CA GLU A 229 20.55 -16.43 -4.08
C GLU A 229 19.07 -16.85 -4.11
N LYS A 230 18.74 -17.67 -5.11
CA LYS A 230 17.41 -18.25 -5.24
C LYS A 230 17.30 -19.45 -4.30
N VAL A 231 16.27 -19.47 -3.48
CA VAL A 231 15.96 -20.62 -2.62
C VAL A 231 15.03 -21.55 -3.39
N ASP A 232 15.43 -22.79 -3.55
CA ASP A 232 14.61 -23.86 -4.14
C ASP A 232 14.16 -24.90 -3.09
N VAL A 233 14.93 -25.05 -2.00
CA VAL A 233 14.65 -25.96 -0.88
C VAL A 233 14.73 -25.20 0.43
N LEU A 234 13.71 -25.35 1.27
CA LEU A 234 13.66 -24.71 2.59
C LEU A 234 14.43 -25.53 3.63
N PRO A 235 15.05 -24.89 4.64
CA PRO A 235 15.66 -25.60 5.76
C PRO A 235 14.64 -26.42 6.56
N ASP A 236 14.99 -27.64 6.91
CA ASP A 236 14.17 -28.54 7.71
C ASP A 236 14.10 -28.12 9.19
N ALA A 237 15.22 -27.61 9.72
CA ALA A 237 15.36 -27.17 11.10
C ALA A 237 15.43 -25.64 11.23
N GLY A 238 15.23 -25.13 12.45
CA GLY A 238 15.24 -23.71 12.75
C GLY A 238 13.96 -22.98 12.36
N ASN A 239 13.98 -21.67 12.56
CA ASN A 239 12.87 -20.82 12.13
C ASN A 239 13.00 -20.48 10.65
N VAL A 240 11.90 -20.58 9.91
CA VAL A 240 11.82 -20.24 8.48
C VAL A 240 10.68 -19.26 8.23
N MET A 241 11.03 -18.09 7.73
CA MET A 241 10.05 -17.05 7.35
C MET A 241 10.05 -16.85 5.83
N LEU A 242 8.89 -17.05 5.21
CA LEU A 242 8.69 -16.72 3.81
C LEU A 242 8.17 -15.28 3.71
N ALA A 243 9.05 -14.36 3.32
CA ALA A 243 8.76 -12.93 3.12
C ALA A 243 8.70 -12.58 1.62
N THR A 244 8.25 -13.51 0.82
CA THR A 244 8.11 -13.42 -0.64
C THR A 244 6.65 -13.15 -1.04
N PRO A 245 6.38 -12.67 -2.28
CA PRO A 245 5.01 -12.64 -2.81
C PRO A 245 4.35 -14.03 -2.79
N ALA A 246 3.01 -14.07 -2.63
CA ALA A 246 2.26 -15.32 -2.49
C ALA A 246 2.56 -16.38 -3.57
N PRO A 247 2.69 -16.05 -4.88
CA PRO A 247 3.05 -17.05 -5.89
C PRO A 247 4.45 -17.67 -5.69
N ALA A 248 5.40 -16.89 -5.15
CA ALA A 248 6.73 -17.41 -4.86
C ALA A 248 6.72 -18.31 -3.61
N ALA A 249 6.01 -17.89 -2.55
CA ALA A 249 5.77 -18.75 -1.39
C ALA A 249 5.07 -20.06 -1.78
N ALA A 250 4.09 -20.01 -2.68
CA ALA A 250 3.41 -21.19 -3.22
C ALA A 250 4.39 -22.16 -3.91
N GLY A 251 5.36 -21.64 -4.68
CA GLY A 251 6.40 -22.47 -5.31
C GLY A 251 7.25 -23.22 -4.29
N LEU A 252 7.69 -22.52 -3.24
CA LEU A 252 8.50 -23.10 -2.15
C LEU A 252 7.75 -24.14 -1.31
N LEU A 253 6.43 -23.98 -1.18
CA LEU A 253 5.58 -24.87 -0.39
C LEU A 253 4.94 -26.00 -1.19
N GLN A 254 5.19 -26.09 -2.51
CA GLN A 254 4.51 -27.03 -3.40
C GLN A 254 4.64 -28.48 -2.97
N THR A 255 5.80 -28.91 -2.55
CA THR A 255 6.07 -30.29 -2.12
C THR A 255 5.76 -30.51 -0.63
N LEU A 256 5.90 -29.45 0.19
CA LEU A 256 5.75 -29.55 1.64
C LEU A 256 4.29 -29.44 2.09
N VAL A 257 3.53 -28.53 1.49
CA VAL A 257 2.10 -28.28 1.82
C VAL A 257 1.33 -27.95 0.52
N PRO A 258 1.08 -28.92 -0.36
CA PRO A 258 0.50 -28.70 -1.69
C PRO A 258 -0.82 -27.93 -1.67
N GLN A 259 -1.71 -28.23 -0.72
CA GLN A 259 -3.00 -27.57 -0.58
C GLN A 259 -2.87 -26.08 -0.23
N LEU A 260 -1.89 -25.70 0.60
CA LEU A 260 -1.63 -24.29 0.88
C LEU A 260 -1.01 -23.60 -0.35
N ALA A 261 -0.13 -24.29 -1.06
CA ALA A 261 0.46 -23.77 -2.30
C ALA A 261 -0.61 -23.44 -3.34
N GLU A 262 -1.63 -24.30 -3.52
CA GLU A 262 -2.77 -24.01 -4.39
C GLU A 262 -3.55 -22.79 -3.91
N GLN A 263 -3.85 -22.68 -2.63
CA GLN A 263 -4.56 -21.54 -2.07
C GLN A 263 -3.76 -20.23 -2.23
N LEU A 264 -2.45 -20.25 -2.02
CA LEU A 264 -1.61 -19.06 -2.23
C LEU A 264 -1.59 -18.60 -3.70
N ARG A 265 -1.75 -19.51 -4.66
CA ARG A 265 -1.85 -19.16 -6.10
C ARG A 265 -3.17 -18.49 -6.45
N THR A 266 -4.23 -18.66 -5.67
CA THR A 266 -5.51 -17.96 -5.89
C THR A 266 -5.42 -16.46 -5.58
N ILE A 267 -4.41 -16.03 -4.82
CA ILE A 267 -4.20 -14.62 -4.50
C ILE A 267 -3.78 -13.88 -5.77
N ARG A 268 -4.71 -13.14 -6.35
CA ARG A 268 -4.47 -12.30 -7.52
C ARG A 268 -3.71 -11.03 -7.12
N TYR A 269 -2.92 -10.52 -8.04
CA TYR A 269 -2.19 -9.27 -7.88
C TYR A 269 -2.64 -8.27 -8.93
N THR A 270 -2.78 -7.02 -8.50
CA THR A 270 -3.16 -5.90 -9.37
C THR A 270 -1.92 -5.33 -10.04
N PRO A 271 -1.91 -5.16 -11.37
CA PRO A 271 -0.84 -4.45 -12.07
C PRO A 271 -0.98 -2.94 -11.88
N ILE A 272 0.13 -2.24 -11.66
CA ILE A 272 0.16 -0.78 -11.53
C ILE A 272 1.31 -0.21 -12.37
N VAL A 273 1.03 0.89 -13.06
CA VAL A 273 2.03 1.74 -13.68
C VAL A 273 2.04 3.07 -12.92
N SER A 274 3.16 3.36 -12.26
CA SER A 274 3.38 4.59 -11.50
C SER A 274 4.18 5.55 -12.38
N VAL A 275 3.61 6.71 -12.68
CA VAL A 275 4.22 7.70 -13.58
C VAL A 275 4.45 9.00 -12.83
N THR A 276 5.69 9.25 -12.45
CA THR A 276 6.06 10.55 -11.87
C THR A 276 6.45 11.50 -12.97
N THR A 277 5.80 12.66 -13.00
CA THR A 277 6.07 13.73 -13.96
C THR A 277 6.46 15.01 -13.25
N PHE A 278 7.40 15.75 -13.85
CA PHE A 278 7.87 17.05 -13.40
C PHE A 278 7.39 18.10 -14.39
N VAL A 279 6.93 19.23 -13.88
CA VAL A 279 6.27 20.28 -14.66
C VAL A 279 6.79 21.64 -14.23
N GLU A 280 7.02 22.54 -15.18
CA GLU A 280 7.34 23.95 -14.88
C GLU A 280 6.14 24.62 -14.18
N ARG A 281 6.39 25.33 -13.08
CA ARG A 281 5.32 26.06 -12.37
C ARG A 281 4.72 27.19 -13.21
N SER A 282 5.48 27.73 -14.14
CA SER A 282 4.99 28.70 -15.13
C SER A 282 3.92 28.15 -16.07
N ALA A 283 3.81 26.83 -16.20
CA ALA A 283 2.79 26.19 -17.01
C ALA A 283 1.42 26.09 -16.30
N PHE A 284 1.33 26.47 -15.01
CA PHE A 284 0.09 26.41 -14.26
C PHE A 284 -0.81 27.59 -14.57
N THR A 285 -2.06 27.31 -14.84
CA THR A 285 -3.11 28.35 -14.99
C THR A 285 -3.64 28.83 -13.64
N HIS A 286 -3.47 28.02 -12.58
CA HIS A 286 -3.87 28.31 -11.21
C HIS A 286 -3.04 27.46 -10.22
N PRO A 287 -2.89 27.89 -8.96
CA PRO A 287 -2.15 27.12 -7.96
C PRO A 287 -2.74 25.73 -7.72
N VAL A 288 -1.88 24.70 -7.78
CA VAL A 288 -2.25 23.31 -7.51
C VAL A 288 -1.78 22.94 -6.10
N ASN A 289 -2.70 23.03 -5.13
CA ASN A 289 -2.45 22.72 -3.73
C ASN A 289 -3.23 21.51 -3.28
N GLY A 290 -2.66 20.70 -2.41
CA GLY A 290 -3.35 19.53 -1.84
C GLY A 290 -2.51 18.26 -1.86
N VAL A 291 -3.17 17.18 -1.47
CA VAL A 291 -2.60 15.81 -1.46
C VAL A 291 -2.61 15.21 -2.85
N GLY A 292 -3.71 15.44 -3.59
CA GLY A 292 -3.95 14.80 -4.87
C GLY A 292 -5.44 14.70 -5.18
N VAL A 293 -5.73 14.02 -6.28
CA VAL A 293 -7.08 13.76 -6.78
C VAL A 293 -7.29 12.26 -6.97
N LEU A 294 -8.47 11.77 -6.59
CA LEU A 294 -8.95 10.43 -6.87
C LEU A 294 -9.95 10.45 -8.03
N MET A 295 -9.87 9.42 -8.88
CA MET A 295 -10.67 9.34 -10.10
C MET A 295 -11.76 8.26 -9.94
N PRO A 296 -13.05 8.64 -9.85
CA PRO A 296 -14.16 7.68 -9.87
C PRO A 296 -14.25 6.95 -11.21
N SER A 297 -14.71 5.69 -11.20
CA SER A 297 -14.89 4.91 -12.43
C SER A 297 -15.87 5.56 -13.41
N ARG A 298 -16.85 6.32 -12.89
CA ARG A 298 -17.86 7.02 -13.71
C ARG A 298 -17.33 8.19 -14.53
N GLU A 299 -16.14 8.68 -14.21
CA GLU A 299 -15.52 9.80 -14.92
C GLU A 299 -14.72 9.33 -16.16
N GLU A 300 -14.68 8.03 -16.44
CA GLU A 300 -14.03 7.42 -17.62
C GLU A 300 -12.57 7.85 -17.81
N THR A 301 -11.88 8.14 -16.70
CA THR A 301 -10.48 8.52 -16.73
C THR A 301 -9.57 7.31 -16.93
N LYS A 302 -8.42 7.52 -17.54
CA LYS A 302 -7.38 6.48 -17.71
C LYS A 302 -6.65 6.17 -16.42
N SER A 303 -6.55 7.15 -15.49
CA SER A 303 -5.87 7.02 -14.22
C SER A 303 -6.77 6.59 -13.07
N LEU A 304 -6.16 6.01 -12.05
CA LEU A 304 -6.77 5.69 -10.76
C LEU A 304 -6.80 6.93 -9.84
N GLY A 305 -5.84 7.82 -10.04
CA GLY A 305 -5.65 9.04 -9.28
C GLY A 305 -4.30 9.66 -9.53
N MET A 306 -4.13 10.87 -8.99
CA MET A 306 -2.91 11.64 -9.12
C MET A 306 -2.50 12.21 -7.76
N LEU A 307 -1.25 12.00 -7.38
CA LEU A 307 -0.65 12.58 -6.18
C LEU A 307 0.08 13.89 -6.53
N PHE A 308 -0.05 14.90 -5.69
CA PHE A 308 0.64 16.18 -5.82
C PHE A 308 1.87 16.16 -4.90
N ASN A 309 2.97 15.57 -5.41
CA ASN A 309 4.13 15.22 -4.57
C ASN A 309 4.77 16.44 -3.92
N SER A 310 5.16 17.45 -4.72
CA SER A 310 5.82 18.66 -4.25
C SER A 310 4.89 19.59 -3.47
N SER A 311 3.56 19.49 -3.66
CA SER A 311 2.58 20.16 -2.81
C SER A 311 2.46 19.48 -1.45
N SER A 312 2.63 18.14 -1.39
CA SER A 312 2.51 17.36 -0.17
C SER A 312 3.74 17.45 0.73
N PHE A 313 4.94 17.37 0.16
CA PHE A 313 6.20 17.33 0.90
C PHE A 313 7.26 18.18 0.22
N GLY A 314 8.19 18.71 1.01
CA GLY A 314 9.42 19.34 0.49
C GLY A 314 10.36 18.33 -0.17
N ASP A 315 11.39 18.83 -0.82
CA ASP A 315 12.49 18.04 -1.38
C ASP A 315 12.06 16.96 -2.40
N ARG A 316 10.88 17.15 -3.05
CA ARG A 316 10.40 16.24 -4.12
C ARG A 316 10.91 16.65 -5.49
N VAL A 317 11.29 17.91 -5.66
CA VAL A 317 11.87 18.50 -6.87
C VAL A 317 13.17 19.21 -6.52
N ARG A 318 14.08 19.32 -7.49
CA ARG A 318 15.40 19.93 -7.26
C ARG A 318 15.33 21.44 -7.06
N ASP A 319 14.44 22.10 -7.80
CA ASP A 319 14.16 23.53 -7.68
C ASP A 319 12.67 23.75 -7.42
N GLU A 320 12.32 24.02 -6.17
CA GLU A 320 10.94 24.18 -5.74
C GLU A 320 10.28 25.48 -6.24
N ASN A 321 11.05 26.48 -6.63
CA ASN A 321 10.52 27.70 -7.23
C ASN A 321 10.13 27.50 -8.69
N ARG A 322 10.84 26.62 -9.38
CA ARG A 322 10.69 26.37 -10.81
C ARG A 322 9.80 25.17 -11.11
N LEU A 323 9.97 24.06 -10.38
CA LEU A 323 9.33 22.79 -10.72
C LEU A 323 8.26 22.37 -9.69
N ALA A 324 7.30 21.62 -10.18
CA ALA A 324 6.39 20.80 -9.36
C ALA A 324 6.41 19.35 -9.86
N SER A 325 6.03 18.41 -8.99
CA SER A 325 5.95 17.00 -9.37
C SER A 325 4.61 16.38 -8.99
N PHE A 326 4.16 15.52 -9.89
CA PHE A 326 2.94 14.74 -9.77
C PHE A 326 3.24 13.26 -9.99
N THR A 327 2.51 12.38 -9.34
CA THR A 327 2.51 10.96 -9.69
C THR A 327 1.13 10.53 -10.09
N VAL A 328 0.98 10.06 -11.32
CA VAL A 328 -0.26 9.52 -11.87
C VAL A 328 -0.18 8.00 -11.82
N MET A 329 -1.21 7.37 -11.29
CA MET A 329 -1.34 5.92 -11.21
C MET A 329 -2.23 5.43 -12.33
N LEU A 330 -1.68 4.59 -13.23
CA LEU A 330 -2.41 3.91 -14.29
C LEU A 330 -2.51 2.42 -13.99
N GLY A 331 -3.40 1.70 -14.68
CA GLY A 331 -3.56 0.27 -14.53
C GLY A 331 -4.72 -0.11 -13.62
N GLY A 332 -4.45 -0.95 -12.65
CA GLY A 332 -5.51 -1.57 -11.87
C GLY A 332 -6.15 -2.75 -12.61
N THR A 333 -7.18 -3.35 -12.02
CA THR A 333 -7.87 -4.50 -12.65
C THR A 333 -8.71 -4.09 -13.85
N ALA A 334 -9.20 -2.84 -13.88
CA ALA A 334 -10.03 -2.35 -14.98
C ALA A 334 -9.22 -1.92 -16.22
N HIS A 335 -7.96 -1.59 -16.07
CA HIS A 335 -7.11 -1.02 -17.12
C HIS A 335 -5.71 -1.67 -17.12
N SER A 336 -5.67 -2.99 -17.04
CA SER A 336 -4.41 -3.76 -17.00
C SER A 336 -3.57 -3.65 -18.29
N GLU A 337 -4.16 -3.24 -19.38
CA GLU A 337 -3.51 -2.96 -20.67
C GLU A 337 -2.38 -1.94 -20.58
N TRP A 338 -2.46 -0.99 -19.64
CA TRP A 338 -1.40 0.00 -19.41
C TRP A 338 -0.05 -0.60 -19.03
N LEU A 339 -0.04 -1.82 -18.49
CA LEU A 339 1.21 -2.52 -18.19
C LEU A 339 2.07 -2.74 -19.44
N ASN A 340 1.41 -3.03 -20.58
CA ASN A 340 2.05 -3.33 -21.85
C ASN A 340 2.07 -2.13 -22.82
N ALA A 341 1.48 -1.00 -22.45
CA ALA A 341 1.50 0.20 -23.25
C ALA A 341 2.95 0.74 -23.38
N SER A 342 3.28 1.29 -24.54
CA SER A 342 4.56 1.93 -24.77
C SER A 342 4.75 3.17 -23.91
N ASP A 343 5.98 3.58 -23.68
CA ASP A 343 6.28 4.83 -22.95
C ASP A 343 5.67 6.06 -23.64
N ALA A 344 5.57 6.05 -24.96
CA ALA A 344 4.95 7.12 -25.73
C ALA A 344 3.45 7.24 -25.47
N GLU A 345 2.72 6.13 -25.49
CA GLU A 345 1.29 6.08 -25.17
C GLU A 345 1.01 6.51 -23.72
N ILE A 346 1.84 6.06 -22.78
CA ILE A 346 1.73 6.48 -21.39
C ILE A 346 1.94 7.97 -21.24
N ARG A 347 3.01 8.54 -21.85
CA ARG A 347 3.30 9.99 -21.81
C ARG A 347 2.15 10.80 -22.42
N GLN A 348 1.57 10.35 -23.53
CA GLN A 348 0.44 11.01 -24.16
C GLN A 348 -0.80 10.99 -23.26
N ALA A 349 -1.10 9.86 -22.63
CA ALA A 349 -2.21 9.76 -21.67
C ALA A 349 -2.04 10.72 -20.49
N ILE A 350 -0.82 10.77 -19.91
CA ILE A 350 -0.51 11.67 -18.79
C ILE A 350 -0.63 13.13 -19.21
N LYS A 351 -0.09 13.51 -20.38
CA LYS A 351 -0.23 14.86 -20.93
C LYS A 351 -1.69 15.27 -21.07
N PHE A 352 -2.54 14.38 -21.59
CA PHE A 352 -3.97 14.62 -21.74
C PHE A 352 -4.65 14.89 -20.39
N GLU A 353 -4.41 14.03 -19.37
CA GLU A 353 -5.04 14.18 -18.05
C GLU A 353 -4.52 15.40 -17.28
N LEU A 354 -3.22 15.69 -17.36
CA LEU A 354 -2.65 16.89 -16.77
C LEU A 354 -3.27 18.16 -17.34
N PHE A 355 -3.46 18.18 -18.67
CA PHE A 355 -4.14 19.31 -19.33
C PHE A 355 -5.60 19.40 -18.93
N ALA A 356 -6.34 18.30 -19.01
CA ALA A 356 -7.78 18.28 -18.75
C ALA A 356 -8.13 18.69 -17.29
N PHE A 357 -7.31 18.28 -16.31
CA PHE A 357 -7.63 18.48 -14.89
C PHE A 357 -6.87 19.61 -14.22
N LEU A 358 -5.67 19.94 -14.70
CA LEU A 358 -4.79 20.93 -14.09
C LEU A 358 -4.39 22.07 -15.06
N GLY A 359 -4.80 22.01 -16.32
CA GLY A 359 -4.42 22.98 -17.35
C GLY A 359 -2.94 22.93 -17.78
N ILE A 360 -2.22 21.87 -17.40
CA ILE A 360 -0.78 21.72 -17.67
C ILE A 360 -0.59 21.09 -19.05
N ARG A 361 0.10 21.81 -19.95
CA ARG A 361 0.24 21.38 -21.36
C ARG A 361 1.38 20.41 -21.60
N GLU A 362 2.55 20.66 -21.01
CA GLU A 362 3.77 19.88 -21.28
C GLU A 362 4.47 19.46 -19.99
N PRO A 363 4.68 18.14 -19.77
CA PRO A 363 5.61 17.65 -18.77
C PRO A 363 7.06 17.98 -19.19
N HIS A 364 7.88 18.42 -18.23
CA HIS A 364 9.30 18.66 -18.43
C HIS A 364 10.12 17.38 -18.44
N CYS A 365 9.80 16.45 -17.52
CA CYS A 365 10.46 15.15 -17.37
C CYS A 365 9.46 14.12 -16.86
N THR A 366 9.61 12.85 -17.24
CA THR A 366 8.69 11.76 -16.82
C THR A 366 9.47 10.49 -16.54
N VAL A 367 9.19 9.87 -15.39
CA VAL A 367 9.72 8.57 -14.96
C VAL A 367 8.57 7.56 -14.86
N ILE A 368 8.72 6.41 -15.48
CA ILE A 368 7.69 5.37 -15.55
C ILE A 368 8.19 4.11 -14.84
N HIS A 369 7.41 3.63 -13.87
CA HIS A 369 7.65 2.35 -13.21
C HIS A 369 6.48 1.40 -13.46
N ARG A 370 6.77 0.16 -13.89
CA ARG A 370 5.78 -0.86 -14.19
C ARG A 370 5.88 -2.00 -13.19
N TRP A 371 4.76 -2.32 -12.55
CA TRP A 371 4.65 -3.39 -11.59
C TRP A 371 3.56 -4.38 -11.99
N PRO A 372 3.92 -5.52 -12.61
CA PRO A 372 2.94 -6.54 -13.00
C PRO A 372 2.21 -7.15 -11.82
N LYS A 373 2.87 -7.19 -10.66
CA LYS A 373 2.34 -7.74 -9.40
C LYS A 373 2.56 -6.74 -8.27
N ALA A 374 1.86 -5.60 -8.32
CA ALA A 374 2.03 -4.53 -7.35
C ALA A 374 1.34 -4.84 -6.02
N LEU A 375 0.03 -5.06 -6.04
CA LEU A 375 -0.80 -5.15 -4.85
C LEU A 375 -1.60 -6.46 -4.85
N PRO A 376 -1.58 -7.26 -3.77
CA PRO A 376 -2.46 -8.40 -3.64
C PRO A 376 -3.92 -7.96 -3.47
N GLN A 377 -4.84 -8.67 -4.08
CA GLN A 377 -6.26 -8.41 -3.93
C GLN A 377 -6.77 -8.99 -2.60
N TYR A 378 -7.35 -8.13 -1.80
CA TYR A 378 -7.93 -8.47 -0.50
C TYR A 378 -9.38 -8.92 -0.69
N SER A 379 -9.56 -10.02 -1.44
CA SER A 379 -10.87 -10.59 -1.77
C SER A 379 -11.61 -11.12 -0.55
N VAL A 380 -12.90 -11.41 -0.73
CA VAL A 380 -13.74 -12.05 0.31
C VAL A 380 -13.20 -13.42 0.75
N ASP A 381 -12.47 -14.12 -0.12
CA ASP A 381 -11.96 -15.46 0.12
C ASP A 381 -10.58 -15.48 0.81
N LEU A 382 -9.89 -14.35 0.87
CA LEU A 382 -8.55 -14.28 1.46
C LEU A 382 -8.45 -14.79 2.91
N PRO A 383 -9.46 -14.61 3.80
CA PRO A 383 -9.44 -15.21 5.14
C PRO A 383 -9.32 -16.75 5.13
N THR A 384 -9.89 -17.43 4.14
CA THR A 384 -9.78 -18.89 3.96
C THR A 384 -8.31 -19.27 3.69
N VAL A 385 -7.60 -18.48 2.87
CA VAL A 385 -6.17 -18.69 2.62
C VAL A 385 -5.35 -18.50 3.91
N TRP A 386 -5.66 -17.46 4.69
CA TRP A 386 -4.98 -17.22 5.97
C TRP A 386 -5.27 -18.33 6.99
N GLN A 387 -6.51 -18.83 7.02
CA GLN A 387 -6.86 -19.93 7.91
C GLN A 387 -6.12 -21.19 7.48
N LYS A 388 -6.11 -21.52 6.19
CA LYS A 388 -5.35 -22.67 5.67
C LYS A 388 -3.85 -22.56 6.00
N ALA A 389 -3.28 -21.37 5.92
CA ALA A 389 -1.88 -21.14 6.30
C ALA A 389 -1.65 -21.42 7.78
N ARG A 390 -2.56 -20.97 8.66
CA ARG A 390 -2.50 -21.25 10.12
C ARG A 390 -2.63 -22.75 10.43
N ASP A 391 -3.53 -23.44 9.76
CA ASP A 391 -3.87 -24.85 10.04
C ASP A 391 -2.87 -25.83 9.40
N SER A 392 -1.94 -25.35 8.57
CA SER A 392 -0.98 -26.19 7.87
C SER A 392 0.47 -25.77 8.13
N TRP A 393 1.05 -24.90 7.30
CA TRP A 393 2.43 -24.47 7.42
C TRP A 393 2.75 -23.77 8.76
N CYS A 394 1.94 -22.80 9.12
CA CYS A 394 2.18 -21.97 10.31
C CYS A 394 1.67 -22.61 11.63
N ILE A 395 1.07 -23.81 11.60
CA ILE A 395 0.77 -24.57 12.80
C ILE A 395 2.05 -25.11 13.47
N ILE A 396 3.09 -25.32 12.67
CA ILE A 396 4.40 -25.76 13.15
C ILE A 396 5.13 -24.51 13.69
N PRO A 397 5.53 -24.49 14.98
CA PRO A 397 6.34 -23.42 15.52
C PRO A 397 7.59 -23.20 14.67
N GLY A 398 7.94 -21.95 14.43
CA GLY A 398 9.08 -21.60 13.58
C GLY A 398 8.76 -21.53 12.07
N ARG A 399 7.51 -21.73 11.65
CA ARG A 399 7.09 -21.62 10.24
C ARG A 399 6.21 -20.38 10.07
N LEU A 400 6.72 -19.38 9.35
CA LEU A 400 6.08 -18.06 9.23
C LEU A 400 5.84 -17.66 7.78
N LEU A 401 4.75 -16.91 7.56
CA LEU A 401 4.48 -16.18 6.32
C LEU A 401 4.41 -14.67 6.62
N SER A 402 5.09 -13.88 5.83
CA SER A 402 5.10 -12.42 5.93
C SER A 402 5.01 -11.77 4.55
N GLY A 403 4.36 -10.62 4.49
CA GLY A 403 4.25 -9.84 3.26
C GLY A 403 2.94 -9.06 3.17
N ASN A 404 2.78 -8.33 2.08
CA ASN A 404 1.61 -7.48 1.87
C ASN A 404 0.29 -8.25 1.72
N TYR A 405 0.30 -9.57 1.55
CA TYR A 405 -0.89 -10.42 1.43
C TYR A 405 -1.28 -11.09 2.76
N THR A 406 -0.52 -10.93 3.83
CA THR A 406 -0.77 -11.58 5.14
C THR A 406 -1.56 -10.71 6.12
N GLY A 407 -2.33 -9.75 5.64
CA GLY A 407 -3.20 -8.88 6.44
C GLY A 407 -2.68 -7.44 6.61
N GLN A 408 -1.43 -7.14 6.22
CA GLN A 408 -0.82 -5.82 6.33
C GLN A 408 -0.31 -5.34 4.97
N ILE A 409 -1.18 -4.62 4.24
CA ILE A 409 -0.81 -4.04 2.94
C ILE A 409 0.02 -2.76 3.10
N SER A 410 -0.10 -2.04 4.22
CA SER A 410 0.58 -0.78 4.44
C SER A 410 1.98 -0.97 5.03
N LEU A 411 2.91 -0.11 4.64
CA LEU A 411 4.27 -0.11 5.18
C LEU A 411 4.28 0.07 6.72
N ARG A 412 3.41 0.94 7.25
CA ARG A 412 3.23 1.07 8.69
C ARG A 412 2.87 -0.27 9.34
N GLY A 413 1.87 -0.98 8.80
CA GLY A 413 1.45 -2.27 9.33
C GLY A 413 2.57 -3.31 9.27
N MET A 414 3.38 -3.32 8.21
CA MET A 414 4.54 -4.23 8.12
C MET A 414 5.61 -3.91 9.16
N ILE A 415 5.86 -2.62 9.45
CA ILE A 415 6.77 -2.19 10.53
C ILE A 415 6.23 -2.63 11.89
N GLU A 416 4.95 -2.37 12.16
CA GLU A 416 4.29 -2.75 13.42
C GLU A 416 4.30 -4.28 13.61
N ASP A 417 4.02 -5.06 12.56
CA ASP A 417 4.10 -6.53 12.57
C ASP A 417 5.53 -7.03 12.84
N ALA A 418 6.53 -6.43 12.20
CA ALA A 418 7.92 -6.81 12.41
C ALA A 418 8.38 -6.54 13.85
N VAL A 419 8.01 -5.38 14.41
CA VAL A 419 8.32 -5.03 15.81
C VAL A 419 7.57 -5.91 16.80
N ALA A 420 6.41 -6.44 16.45
CA ALA A 420 5.61 -7.35 17.29
C ALA A 420 6.04 -8.83 17.20
N LEU A 421 7.04 -9.19 16.38
CA LEU A 421 7.59 -10.54 16.30
C LEU A 421 8.10 -11.00 17.68
N ASN A 422 7.54 -12.05 18.22
CA ASN A 422 7.94 -12.67 19.49
C ASN A 422 8.42 -14.09 19.25
#